data_778b1a614a234538284be4767a6edff9
#
_entry.id   778b1a614a234538284be4767a6edff9
#
_cell.length_a   1.000
_cell.length_b   1.000
_cell.length_c   1.000
_cell.angle_alpha   90.00
_cell.angle_beta   90.00
_cell.angle_gamma   90.00
#
_symmetry.space_group_name_H-M   'P 1'
#
loop_
_entity.id
_entity.type
_entity.pdbx_description
1 polymer ?
#
loop_
_entity_poly.entity_id
_entity_poly.type
_entity_poly.pdbx_seq_one_letter_code
_entity_poly.pdbx_strand_id
1 'polypeptide(L)'
;MHTLGSQFVPSGFHAGGLRYHGMAPIVSHLVNEGFINPEAYTQNEIFKAGLIFAKAEGIIPAPEANHAVKGAIEAALRCKESGERKTILFNLCGHGHFDMQAYIDYFEGKLYDQDY
;
A
#
# COMPACT_ATOMS: atom_id res chain seq x y z
N MET A 1 -14.46 -15.24 -6.43
CA MET A 1 -13.70 -14.09 -5.88
C MET A 1 -12.93 -14.50 -4.62
N HIS A 2 -11.79 -13.92 -4.39
CA HIS A 2 -11.10 -14.07 -3.10
C HIS A 2 -11.87 -13.32 -2.02
N THR A 3 -12.15 -13.96 -0.89
CA THR A 3 -12.92 -13.36 0.21
C THR A 3 -12.47 -13.87 1.56
N LEU A 4 -12.55 -13.00 2.56
CA LEU A 4 -12.33 -13.32 3.97
C LEU A 4 -13.64 -13.75 4.68
N GLY A 5 -14.76 -13.69 3.96
CA GLY A 5 -16.08 -14.00 4.47
C GLY A 5 -16.77 -12.80 5.15
N SER A 6 -18.10 -12.86 5.23
CA SER A 6 -18.93 -11.76 5.76
C SER A 6 -18.81 -11.56 7.27
N GLN A 7 -18.30 -12.55 8.00
CA GLN A 7 -18.11 -12.50 9.45
C GLN A 7 -16.76 -11.89 9.85
N PHE A 8 -15.84 -11.71 8.89
CA PHE A 8 -14.54 -11.12 9.17
C PHE A 8 -14.66 -9.63 9.46
N VAL A 9 -14.04 -9.16 10.52
CA VAL A 9 -13.96 -7.75 10.87
C VAL A 9 -12.54 -7.26 10.57
N PRO A 10 -12.35 -6.42 9.53
CA PRO A 10 -11.03 -5.85 9.24
C PRO A 10 -10.51 -5.02 10.41
N SER A 11 -9.22 -5.12 10.67
CA SER A 11 -8.57 -4.34 11.72
C SER A 11 -8.62 -2.83 11.44
N GLY A 12 -8.45 -2.02 12.49
CA GLY A 12 -8.53 -0.57 12.44
C GLY A 12 -7.28 0.15 11.92
N PHE A 13 -6.63 -0.35 10.86
CA PHE A 13 -5.47 0.32 10.30
C PHE A 13 -5.86 1.54 9.44
N HIS A 14 -4.92 2.48 9.31
CA HIS A 14 -5.09 3.72 8.54
C HIS A 14 -4.95 3.49 7.02
N ALA A 15 -5.88 2.83 6.43
CA ALA A 15 -6.10 2.70 4.99
C ALA A 15 -7.52 2.17 4.79
N GLY A 16 -8.51 2.96 5.17
CA GLY A 16 -9.93 2.57 5.17
C GLY A 16 -10.41 2.05 3.83
N GLY A 17 -9.88 2.59 2.73
CA GLY A 17 -10.16 2.15 1.38
C GLY A 17 -9.66 0.74 1.04
N LEU A 18 -8.81 0.13 1.85
CA LEU A 18 -8.30 -1.23 1.68
C LEU A 18 -8.93 -2.25 2.64
N ARG A 19 -9.87 -1.83 3.49
CA ARG A 19 -10.52 -2.67 4.50
C ARG A 19 -11.76 -3.35 3.92
N TYR A 20 -11.56 -4.30 3.02
CA TYR A 20 -12.63 -5.03 2.34
C TYR A 20 -12.70 -6.50 2.76
N HIS A 21 -13.90 -7.09 2.65
CA HIS A 21 -14.14 -8.52 2.86
C HIS A 21 -13.72 -9.39 1.70
N GLY A 22 -13.65 -8.83 0.50
CA GLY A 22 -13.31 -9.58 -0.70
C GLY A 22 -12.90 -8.70 -1.86
N MET A 23 -12.25 -9.32 -2.82
CA MET A 23 -11.75 -8.68 -4.04
C MET A 23 -12.74 -8.87 -5.19
N ALA A 24 -12.81 -7.91 -6.10
CA ALA A 24 -13.63 -8.01 -7.30
C ALA A 24 -13.37 -9.33 -8.06
N PRO A 25 -14.42 -10.00 -8.58
CA PRO A 25 -14.26 -11.30 -9.24
C PRO A 25 -13.25 -11.29 -10.39
N ILE A 26 -13.26 -10.23 -11.22
CA ILE A 26 -12.33 -10.12 -12.35
C ILE A 26 -10.88 -9.96 -11.88
N VAL A 27 -10.63 -9.19 -10.82
CA VAL A 27 -9.29 -9.04 -10.25
C VAL A 27 -8.81 -10.37 -9.66
N SER A 28 -9.67 -11.07 -8.91
CA SER A 28 -9.37 -12.41 -8.38
C SER A 28 -9.02 -13.39 -9.48
N HIS A 29 -9.75 -13.35 -10.59
CA HIS A 29 -9.47 -14.18 -11.76
C HIS A 29 -8.10 -13.86 -12.38
N LEU A 30 -7.78 -12.60 -12.59
CA LEU A 30 -6.50 -12.18 -13.14
C LEU A 30 -5.32 -12.56 -12.25
N VAL A 31 -5.49 -12.56 -10.93
CA VAL A 31 -4.49 -13.08 -9.99
C VAL A 31 -4.32 -14.59 -10.16
N ASN A 32 -5.42 -15.35 -10.23
CA ASN A 32 -5.37 -16.81 -10.40
C ASN A 32 -4.71 -17.23 -11.73
N GLU A 33 -4.94 -16.46 -12.79
CA GLU A 33 -4.33 -16.68 -14.10
C GLU A 33 -2.88 -16.14 -14.22
N GLY A 34 -2.35 -15.53 -13.15
CA GLY A 34 -0.98 -15.03 -13.10
C GLY A 34 -0.73 -13.73 -13.87
N PHE A 35 -1.78 -13.00 -14.28
CA PHE A 35 -1.64 -11.67 -14.91
C PHE A 35 -1.33 -10.57 -13.90
N ILE A 36 -1.70 -10.75 -12.64
CA ILE A 36 -1.46 -9.81 -11.54
C ILE A 36 -0.75 -10.55 -10.42
N ASN A 37 0.33 -9.97 -9.91
CA ASN A 37 1.04 -10.45 -8.74
C ASN A 37 0.66 -9.57 -7.54
N PRO A 38 -0.09 -10.07 -6.55
CA PRO A 38 -0.41 -9.33 -5.35
C PRO A 38 0.81 -9.19 -4.45
N GLU A 39 0.97 -8.03 -3.84
CA GLU A 39 1.98 -7.77 -2.81
C GLU A 39 1.29 -7.25 -1.55
N ALA A 40 1.82 -7.57 -0.37
CA ALA A 40 1.31 -7.12 0.92
C ALA A 40 2.40 -6.36 1.67
N TYR A 41 2.01 -5.25 2.32
CA TYR A 41 2.91 -4.41 3.09
C TYR A 41 2.29 -4.05 4.42
N THR A 42 3.10 -3.96 5.47
CA THR A 42 2.65 -3.55 6.78
C THR A 42 2.41 -2.04 6.85
N GLN A 43 1.65 -1.62 7.86
CA GLN A 43 1.30 -0.21 8.04
C GLN A 43 2.54 0.67 8.22
N ASN A 44 3.50 0.27 9.04
CA ASN A 44 4.71 1.05 9.27
C ASN A 44 5.58 1.14 8.01
N GLU A 45 5.65 0.10 7.20
CA GLU A 45 6.39 0.14 5.93
C GLU A 45 5.81 1.14 4.95
N ILE A 46 4.48 1.18 4.82
CA ILE A 46 3.83 2.08 3.86
C ILE A 46 3.90 3.54 4.30
N PHE A 47 3.81 3.85 5.60
CA PHE A 47 4.01 5.21 6.09
C PHE A 47 5.45 5.69 5.91
N LYS A 48 6.43 4.82 6.14
CA LYS A 48 7.84 5.10 5.83
C LYS A 48 8.03 5.45 4.35
N ALA A 49 7.44 4.68 3.44
CA ALA A 49 7.50 4.93 2.01
C ALA A 49 6.82 6.26 1.63
N GLY A 50 5.64 6.54 2.18
CA GLY A 50 4.93 7.80 1.96
C GLY A 50 5.72 9.03 2.40
N LEU A 51 6.45 8.94 3.51
CA LEU A 51 7.34 10.02 3.96
C LEU A 51 8.54 10.24 3.05
N ILE A 52 9.13 9.16 2.52
CA ILE A 52 10.20 9.26 1.52
C ILE A 52 9.68 9.99 0.28
N PHE A 53 8.51 9.59 -0.21
CA PHE A 53 7.87 10.20 -1.35
C PHE A 53 7.52 11.68 -1.10
N ALA A 54 6.93 11.99 0.05
CA ALA A 54 6.57 13.37 0.40
C ALA A 54 7.81 14.29 0.47
N LYS A 55 8.93 13.79 0.97
CA LYS A 55 10.19 14.56 1.00
C LYS A 55 10.80 14.76 -0.40
N ALA A 56 10.65 13.76 -1.28
CA ALA A 56 11.21 13.83 -2.64
C ALA A 56 10.35 14.67 -3.58
N GLU A 57 9.02 14.54 -3.50
CA GLU A 57 8.08 15.07 -4.50
C GLU A 57 7.22 16.24 -3.97
N GLY A 58 7.25 16.50 -2.67
CA GLY A 58 6.42 17.56 -2.06
C GLY A 58 4.93 17.22 -1.99
N ILE A 59 4.56 15.96 -2.15
CA ILE A 59 3.17 15.47 -2.14
C ILE A 59 3.01 14.49 -0.98
N ILE A 60 2.03 14.72 -0.11
CA ILE A 60 1.67 13.80 0.97
C ILE A 60 0.63 12.82 0.43
N PRO A 61 0.95 11.52 0.26
CA PRO A 61 0.01 10.55 -0.26
C PRO A 61 -1.03 10.13 0.79
N ALA A 62 -2.20 9.68 0.35
CA ALA A 62 -3.12 8.96 1.20
C ALA A 62 -2.50 7.61 1.65
N PRO A 63 -2.90 7.04 2.81
CA PRO A 63 -2.40 5.74 3.26
C PRO A 63 -2.58 4.62 2.25
N GLU A 64 -3.68 4.62 1.49
CA GLU A 64 -3.92 3.68 0.40
C GLU A 64 -2.88 3.84 -0.71
N ALA A 65 -2.60 5.08 -1.13
CA ALA A 65 -1.60 5.38 -2.16
C ALA A 65 -0.17 5.06 -1.68
N ASN A 66 0.10 5.08 -0.39
CA ASN A 66 1.38 4.69 0.19
C ASN A 66 1.75 3.23 -0.15
N HIS A 67 0.76 2.34 -0.32
CA HIS A 67 1.00 0.96 -0.75
C HIS A 67 1.58 0.94 -2.18
N ALA A 68 1.02 1.74 -3.09
CA ALA A 68 1.55 1.85 -4.45
C ALA A 68 2.95 2.49 -4.47
N VAL A 69 3.20 3.50 -3.63
CA VAL A 69 4.53 4.10 -3.46
C VAL A 69 5.54 3.06 -2.95
N LYS A 70 5.17 2.26 -1.94
CA LYS A 70 6.02 1.18 -1.42
C LYS A 70 6.32 0.16 -2.50
N GLY A 71 5.31 -0.29 -3.25
CA GLY A 71 5.50 -1.21 -4.38
C GLY A 71 6.43 -0.65 -5.46
N ALA A 72 6.33 0.64 -5.78
CA ALA A 72 7.22 1.30 -6.73
C ALA A 72 8.67 1.35 -6.23
N ILE A 73 8.89 1.64 -4.94
CA ILE A 73 10.21 1.61 -4.32
C ILE A 73 10.81 0.20 -4.38
N GLU A 74 10.05 -0.83 -4.02
CA GLU A 74 10.52 -2.22 -4.08
C GLU A 74 10.85 -2.66 -5.51
N ALA A 75 10.03 -2.28 -6.49
CA ALA A 75 10.31 -2.54 -7.89
C ALA A 75 11.61 -1.84 -8.35
N ALA A 76 11.84 -0.60 -7.93
CA ALA A 76 13.07 0.13 -8.23
C ALA A 76 14.30 -0.52 -7.59
N LEU A 77 14.20 -1.02 -6.36
CA LEU A 77 15.27 -1.73 -5.68
C LEU A 77 15.60 -3.04 -6.39
N ARG A 78 14.59 -3.81 -6.81
CA ARG A 78 14.79 -5.04 -7.61
C ARG A 78 15.50 -4.73 -8.94
N CYS A 79 15.14 -3.63 -9.61
CA CYS A 79 15.83 -3.18 -10.83
C CYS A 79 17.29 -2.79 -10.57
N LYS A 80 17.56 -2.14 -9.44
CA LYS A 80 18.92 -1.78 -9.05
C LYS A 80 19.79 -3.02 -8.80
N GLU A 81 19.25 -4.03 -8.15
CA GLU A 81 19.94 -5.29 -7.86
C GLU A 81 20.20 -6.12 -9.12
N SER A 82 19.21 -6.21 -10.01
CA SER A 82 19.34 -6.98 -11.27
C SER A 82 20.10 -6.25 -12.38
N GLY A 83 20.29 -4.93 -12.24
CA GLY A 83 20.84 -4.09 -13.31
C GLY A 83 19.88 -3.82 -14.47
N GLU A 84 18.61 -4.24 -14.37
CA GLU A 84 17.60 -4.01 -15.39
C GLU A 84 17.14 -2.56 -15.42
N ARG A 85 16.93 -2.05 -16.63
CA ARG A 85 16.35 -0.71 -16.86
C ARG A 85 14.86 -0.85 -17.18
N LYS A 86 14.01 -0.39 -16.27
CA LYS A 86 12.54 -0.43 -16.42
C LYS A 86 11.94 0.94 -16.17
N THR A 87 10.79 1.19 -16.79
CA THR A 87 9.90 2.30 -16.41
C THR A 87 8.87 1.74 -15.41
N ILE A 88 8.75 2.37 -14.25
CA ILE A 88 7.82 1.97 -13.19
C ILE A 88 6.70 3.00 -13.15
N LEU A 89 5.47 2.55 -13.43
CA LEU A 89 4.27 3.36 -13.31
C LEU A 89 3.50 2.91 -12.07
N PHE A 90 3.07 3.85 -11.23
CA PHE A 90 2.19 3.57 -10.10
C PHE A 90 1.06 4.60 -10.01
N ASN A 91 -0.06 4.22 -9.40
CA ASN A 91 -1.18 5.11 -9.17
C ASN A 91 -1.02 5.88 -7.86
N LEU A 92 -1.01 7.21 -7.94
CA LEU A 92 -1.14 8.09 -6.80
C LEU A 92 -2.62 8.48 -6.65
N CYS A 93 -3.42 7.57 -6.11
CA CYS A 93 -4.89 7.65 -6.13
C CYS A 93 -5.52 8.49 -5.01
N GLY A 94 -4.72 9.19 -4.20
CA GLY A 94 -5.23 10.06 -3.17
C GLY A 94 -4.14 10.85 -2.44
N HIS A 95 -4.52 12.03 -1.93
CA HIS A 95 -3.67 12.85 -1.07
C HIS A 95 -3.94 12.55 0.42
N GLY A 96 -2.95 12.79 1.27
CA GLY A 96 -3.01 12.53 2.70
C GLY A 96 -3.49 13.70 3.56
N HIS A 97 -4.09 14.74 3.00
CA HIS A 97 -4.48 15.93 3.75
C HIS A 97 -5.57 15.67 4.80
N PHE A 98 -6.39 14.65 4.60
CA PHE A 98 -7.36 14.18 5.59
C PHE A 98 -6.80 13.11 6.54
N ASP A 99 -5.55 12.66 6.32
CA ASP A 99 -4.91 11.55 7.04
C ASP A 99 -3.73 12.02 7.91
N MET A 100 -3.64 13.32 8.17
CA MET A 100 -2.52 13.91 8.92
C MET A 100 -2.39 13.30 10.32
N GLN A 101 -3.51 12.93 10.96
CA GLN A 101 -3.45 12.25 12.25
C GLN A 101 -2.73 10.91 12.16
N ALA A 102 -2.94 10.15 11.10
CA ALA A 102 -2.24 8.88 10.88
C ALA A 102 -0.72 9.07 10.73
N TYR A 103 -0.30 10.13 10.05
CA TYR A 103 1.13 10.49 9.98
C TYR A 103 1.69 10.92 11.32
N ILE A 104 0.93 11.67 12.13
CA ILE A 104 1.33 12.02 13.49
C ILE A 104 1.49 10.76 14.34
N ASP A 105 0.52 9.84 14.30
CA ASP A 105 0.55 8.58 15.02
C ASP A 105 1.75 7.72 14.60
N TYR A 106 2.13 7.75 13.32
CA TYR A 106 3.36 7.12 12.84
C TYR A 106 4.61 7.73 13.48
N PHE A 107 4.73 9.06 13.50
CA PHE A 107 5.88 9.74 14.11
C PHE A 107 5.98 9.51 15.63
N GLU A 108 4.84 9.36 16.29
CA GLU A 108 4.76 9.09 17.73
C GLU A 108 4.92 7.60 18.07
N GLY A 109 5.12 6.73 17.06
CA GLY A 109 5.27 5.29 17.26
C GLY A 109 4.01 4.60 17.76
N LYS A 110 2.84 5.16 17.48
CA LYS A 110 1.53 4.62 17.90
C LYS A 110 0.94 3.63 16.92
N LEU A 111 1.50 3.55 15.70
CA LEU A 111 1.05 2.57 14.72
C LEU A 111 1.63 1.20 15.05
N TYR A 112 0.81 0.18 14.96
CA TYR A 112 1.21 -1.21 15.14
C TYR A 112 0.96 -1.99 13.86
N ASP A 113 1.89 -2.84 13.51
CA ASP A 113 1.72 -3.81 12.44
C ASP A 113 0.95 -5.01 12.98
N GLN A 114 0.03 -5.52 12.19
CA GLN A 114 -0.68 -6.75 12.55
C GLN A 114 -0.03 -7.93 11.85
N ASP A 115 0.20 -8.99 12.60
CA ASP A 115 0.51 -10.30 12.04
C ASP A 115 -0.78 -10.87 11.44
N TYR A 116 -0.73 -11.21 10.15
CA TYR A 116 -1.81 -11.87 9.43
C TYR A 116 -1.61 -13.39 9.38
#